data_378668fcc7335519488722f74b282c33
#
_entry.id   378668fcc7335519488722f74b282c33
#
_cell.length_a   1.000
_cell.length_b   1.000
_cell.length_c   1.000
_cell.angle_alpha   90.00
_cell.angle_beta   90.00
_cell.angle_gamma   90.00
#
_symmetry.space_group_name_H-M   'P 1'
#
loop_
_entity.id
_entity.type
_entity.pdbx_description
1 polymer ?
#
loop_
_entity_poly.entity_id
_entity_poly.type
_entity_poly.pdbx_seq_one_letter_code
_entity_poly.pdbx_strand_id
1 'polypeptide(L)'
;MQSEIVYRGRRVSAQEIEFIRQLIAAHPGLSRRRLSAELCAAWNWRQPNGRPCDMVARSLMLGLHRAGHIRLPAQRFCPPNNATQHRAPTRPSEWVSAPLECSLAQLGTLEIHQVRRTAAEKLFGSLMEAHHYLGYTRPVGEHLKYLIYAQGQPVAALAWSSAPRHLGARDRFIGWSAPQRRAQIHLLAYNTRFLILPWVKVPHLASHLLARVAGRIAADWQALYEHPVYLLETFIDPERFAGTCYRAANWIYLGLTTGRGKDDQTNRPNRSLKQLFAYPLRPNFRRRLCGEDCG
;
A
#
# COMPACT_ATOMS: atom_id res chain seq x y z
N MET A 1 18.33 28.26 28.63
CA MET A 1 18.33 27.72 27.22
C MET A 1 17.00 27.03 27.00
N GLN A 2 16.11 27.63 26.21
CA GLN A 2 14.83 27.01 25.87
C GLN A 2 15.13 25.93 24.83
N SER A 3 14.94 24.68 25.18
CA SER A 3 15.12 23.54 24.23
C SER A 3 14.05 23.60 23.16
N GLU A 4 14.45 23.97 21.97
CA GLU A 4 13.61 23.93 20.78
C GLU A 4 13.33 22.47 20.43
N ILE A 5 12.06 22.08 20.37
CA ILE A 5 11.67 20.71 20.03
C ILE A 5 11.44 20.61 18.53
N VAL A 6 12.18 19.74 17.85
CA VAL A 6 11.96 19.46 16.42
C VAL A 6 11.18 18.17 16.26
N TYR A 7 10.00 18.24 15.62
CA TYR A 7 9.16 17.08 15.35
C TYR A 7 8.86 16.96 13.85
N ARG A 8 9.36 15.92 13.21
CA ARG A 8 9.21 15.66 11.76
C ARG A 8 9.56 16.85 10.88
N GLY A 9 10.65 17.56 11.21
CA GLY A 9 11.11 18.73 10.48
C GLY A 9 10.39 20.04 10.83
N ARG A 10 9.35 20.02 11.68
CA ARG A 10 8.70 21.21 12.23
C ARG A 10 9.34 21.54 13.57
N ARG A 11 9.77 22.78 13.73
CA ARG A 11 10.16 23.34 15.02
C ARG A 11 8.91 23.66 15.82
N VAL A 12 8.90 23.28 17.09
CA VAL A 12 7.81 23.57 18.03
C VAL A 12 8.36 24.49 19.10
N SER A 13 7.88 25.71 19.10
CA SER A 13 8.31 26.75 20.04
C SER A 13 7.66 26.58 21.42
N ALA A 14 8.23 27.24 22.43
CA ALA A 14 7.63 27.27 23.75
C ALA A 14 6.22 27.90 23.78
N GLN A 15 5.97 28.89 22.91
CA GLN A 15 4.64 29.51 22.75
C GLN A 15 3.63 28.52 22.15
N GLU A 16 4.04 27.70 21.19
CA GLU A 16 3.17 26.67 20.62
C GLU A 16 2.86 25.56 21.63
N ILE A 17 3.80 25.20 22.50
CA ILE A 17 3.56 24.27 23.61
C ILE A 17 2.56 24.86 24.59
N GLU A 18 2.70 26.13 24.94
CA GLU A 18 1.76 26.83 25.84
C GLU A 18 0.37 26.90 25.21
N PHE A 19 0.26 27.21 23.92
CA PHE A 19 -1.00 27.15 23.19
C PHE A 19 -1.67 25.77 23.29
N ILE A 20 -0.90 24.67 23.16
CA ILE A 20 -1.45 23.32 23.30
C ILE A 20 -1.94 23.07 24.74
N ARG A 21 -1.25 23.58 25.77
CA ARG A 21 -1.71 23.48 27.18
C ARG A 21 -3.05 24.18 27.36
N GLN A 22 -3.16 25.43 26.87
CA GLN A 22 -4.39 26.22 26.92
C GLN A 22 -5.53 25.55 26.18
N LEU A 23 -5.27 24.99 24.98
CA LEU A 23 -6.25 24.23 24.20
C LEU A 23 -6.77 23.02 24.99
N ILE A 24 -5.90 22.28 25.67
CA ILE A 24 -6.30 21.13 26.50
C ILE A 24 -7.11 21.61 27.71
N ALA A 25 -6.69 22.68 28.37
CA ALA A 25 -7.37 23.23 29.54
C ALA A 25 -8.77 23.80 29.20
N ALA A 26 -8.91 24.45 28.06
CA ALA A 26 -10.20 24.97 27.55
C ALA A 26 -11.20 23.86 27.21
N HIS A 27 -10.72 22.63 26.93
CA HIS A 27 -11.55 21.53 26.48
C HIS A 27 -11.35 20.23 27.30
N PRO A 28 -11.62 20.21 28.60
CA PRO A 28 -11.32 19.08 29.48
C PRO A 28 -12.11 17.80 29.14
N GLY A 29 -13.25 17.96 28.46
CA GLY A 29 -14.11 16.86 28.03
C GLY A 29 -13.77 16.26 26.66
N LEU A 30 -12.83 16.83 25.90
CA LEU A 30 -12.50 16.32 24.57
C LEU A 30 -11.59 15.10 24.62
N SER A 31 -11.80 14.18 23.66
CA SER A 31 -10.87 13.07 23.45
C SER A 31 -9.57 13.55 22.80
N ARG A 32 -8.48 12.78 22.95
CA ARG A 32 -7.18 13.05 22.28
C ARG A 32 -7.32 13.23 20.77
N ARG A 33 -8.28 12.51 20.14
CA ARG A 33 -8.56 12.65 18.71
C ARG A 33 -9.20 13.99 18.38
N ARG A 34 -10.19 14.44 19.16
CA ARG A 34 -10.81 15.73 18.94
C ARG A 34 -9.85 16.88 19.22
N LEU A 35 -9.07 16.81 20.29
CA LEU A 35 -8.01 17.80 20.57
C LEU A 35 -7.01 17.92 19.40
N SER A 36 -6.63 16.80 18.77
CA SER A 36 -5.75 16.87 17.59
C SER A 36 -6.40 17.50 16.37
N ALA A 37 -7.71 17.37 16.20
CA ALA A 37 -8.45 18.02 15.14
C ALA A 37 -8.55 19.54 15.37
N GLU A 38 -8.82 19.98 16.61
CA GLU A 38 -8.82 21.39 17.01
C GLU A 38 -7.44 22.03 16.83
N LEU A 39 -6.37 21.32 17.22
CA LEU A 39 -5.00 21.78 16.97
C LEU A 39 -4.70 21.94 15.48
N CYS A 40 -5.14 21.00 14.65
CA CYS A 40 -4.98 21.11 13.20
C CYS A 40 -5.76 22.28 12.61
N ALA A 41 -6.94 22.55 13.12
CA ALA A 41 -7.76 23.69 12.70
C ALA A 41 -7.08 25.03 13.09
N ALA A 42 -6.65 25.15 14.34
CA ALA A 42 -5.99 26.36 14.85
C ALA A 42 -4.66 26.66 14.12
N TRP A 43 -3.90 25.65 13.77
CA TRP A 43 -2.63 25.81 13.06
C TRP A 43 -2.74 25.73 11.54
N ASN A 44 -3.95 25.64 10.99
CA ASN A 44 -4.21 25.35 9.56
C ASN A 44 -3.34 24.20 9.03
N TRP A 45 -3.14 23.16 9.88
CA TRP A 45 -2.24 22.06 9.58
C TRP A 45 -2.95 21.00 8.75
N ARG A 46 -2.81 21.13 7.43
CA ARG A 46 -3.48 20.27 6.46
C ARG A 46 -2.49 19.48 5.60
N GLN A 47 -2.96 18.35 5.11
CA GLN A 47 -2.30 17.58 4.06
C GLN A 47 -2.51 18.26 2.70
N PRO A 48 -1.71 17.93 1.68
CA PRO A 48 -1.91 18.47 0.32
C PRO A 48 -3.32 18.23 -0.26
N ASN A 49 -4.02 17.19 0.20
CA ASN A 49 -5.40 16.88 -0.18
C ASN A 49 -6.46 17.65 0.64
N GLY A 50 -6.07 18.66 1.39
CA GLY A 50 -6.94 19.51 2.21
C GLY A 50 -7.39 18.89 3.55
N ARG A 51 -7.11 17.61 3.82
CA ARG A 51 -7.50 16.95 5.07
C ARG A 51 -6.59 17.36 6.24
N PRO A 52 -7.12 17.44 7.48
CA PRO A 52 -6.30 17.71 8.65
C PRO A 52 -5.19 16.68 8.86
N CYS A 53 -4.02 17.13 9.34
CA CYS A 53 -2.91 16.26 9.76
C CYS A 53 -3.13 15.64 11.15
N ASP A 54 -4.35 15.21 11.49
CA ASP A 54 -4.76 14.79 12.84
C ASP A 54 -3.90 13.67 13.44
N MET A 55 -3.45 12.71 12.62
CA MET A 55 -2.54 11.64 13.06
C MET A 55 -1.16 12.17 13.46
N VAL A 56 -0.65 13.16 12.72
CA VAL A 56 0.65 13.78 13.00
C VAL A 56 0.54 14.64 14.26
N ALA A 57 -0.54 15.42 14.37
CA ALA A 57 -0.84 16.24 15.56
C ALA A 57 -0.97 15.37 16.83
N ARG A 58 -1.69 14.23 16.75
CA ARG A 58 -1.76 13.26 17.85
C ARG A 58 -0.41 12.72 18.28
N SER A 59 0.42 12.37 17.31
CA SER A 59 1.77 11.88 17.58
C SER A 59 2.67 12.96 18.22
N LEU A 60 2.56 14.22 17.77
CA LEU A 60 3.25 15.37 18.39
C LEU A 60 2.80 15.54 19.84
N MET A 61 1.48 15.65 20.08
CA MET A 61 0.93 15.80 21.42
C MET A 61 1.33 14.65 22.36
N LEU A 62 1.36 13.41 21.84
CA LEU A 62 1.83 12.27 22.63
C LEU A 62 3.33 12.34 22.93
N GLY A 63 4.15 12.81 22.00
CA GLY A 63 5.57 13.05 22.22
C GLY A 63 5.80 14.10 23.31
N LEU A 64 5.10 15.23 23.24
CA LEU A 64 5.15 16.30 24.24
C LEU A 64 4.66 15.83 25.61
N HIS A 65 3.64 14.99 25.66
CA HIS A 65 3.16 14.40 26.92
C HIS A 65 4.19 13.46 27.56
N ARG A 66 4.82 12.60 26.76
CA ARG A 66 5.89 11.70 27.25
C ARG A 66 7.14 12.46 27.70
N ALA A 67 7.43 13.59 27.08
CA ALA A 67 8.51 14.49 27.47
C ALA A 67 8.15 15.40 28.66
N GLY A 68 6.93 15.31 29.20
CA GLY A 68 6.50 16.10 30.38
C GLY A 68 6.07 17.52 30.04
N HIS A 69 6.04 17.96 28.80
CA HIS A 69 5.71 19.33 28.40
C HIS A 69 4.21 19.63 28.47
N ILE A 70 3.35 18.63 28.28
CA ILE A 70 1.88 18.77 28.37
C ILE A 70 1.27 17.59 29.12
N ARG A 71 0.02 17.71 29.56
CA ARG A 71 -0.75 16.61 30.16
C ARG A 71 -1.98 16.31 29.31
N LEU A 72 -1.96 15.18 28.59
CA LEU A 72 -3.10 14.72 27.79
C LEU A 72 -4.20 14.10 28.67
N PRO A 73 -5.48 14.22 28.27
CA PRO A 73 -6.58 13.51 28.94
C PRO A 73 -6.34 11.99 28.92
N ALA A 74 -7.01 11.28 29.83
CA ALA A 74 -6.96 9.84 29.90
C ALA A 74 -7.38 9.20 28.54
N GLN A 75 -6.76 8.09 28.21
CA GLN A 75 -7.08 7.36 27.00
C GLN A 75 -8.43 6.65 27.18
N ARG A 76 -9.45 7.01 26.40
CA ARG A 76 -10.80 6.43 26.50
C ARG A 76 -10.88 4.99 26.01
N PHE A 77 -10.04 4.64 25.05
CA PHE A 77 -10.00 3.32 24.45
C PHE A 77 -8.55 3.00 24.03
N CYS A 78 -8.06 1.87 24.48
CA CYS A 78 -6.79 1.30 24.02
C CYS A 78 -7.15 0.10 23.13
N PRO A 79 -7.07 0.23 21.79
CA PRO A 79 -7.29 -0.92 20.94
C PRO A 79 -6.23 -1.97 21.30
N PRO A 80 -6.60 -3.26 21.43
CA PRO A 80 -5.60 -4.30 21.62
C PRO A 80 -4.62 -4.22 20.44
N ASN A 81 -3.35 -3.97 20.73
CA ASN A 81 -2.29 -3.87 19.71
C ASN A 81 -2.17 -5.11 18.83
N ASN A 82 -2.80 -6.19 19.23
CA ASN A 82 -2.78 -7.51 18.59
C ASN A 82 -4.04 -7.83 17.77
N ALA A 83 -4.95 -6.88 17.55
CA ALA A 83 -6.14 -7.13 16.73
C ALA A 83 -5.81 -7.59 15.29
N THR A 84 -4.60 -7.28 14.82
CA THR A 84 -4.08 -7.79 13.54
C THR A 84 -3.35 -9.13 13.68
N GLN A 85 -2.84 -9.47 14.87
CA GLN A 85 -2.11 -10.72 15.13
C GLN A 85 -3.03 -11.86 15.59
N HIS A 86 -4.16 -11.54 16.20
CA HIS A 86 -5.13 -12.53 16.72
C HIS A 86 -6.39 -12.66 15.84
N ARG A 87 -6.31 -12.29 14.57
CA ARG A 87 -7.37 -12.72 13.66
C ARG A 87 -7.33 -14.23 13.57
N ALA A 88 -8.43 -14.86 14.02
CA ALA A 88 -8.66 -16.25 13.66
C ALA A 88 -8.43 -16.39 12.16
N PRO A 89 -7.60 -17.38 11.74
CA PRO A 89 -7.41 -17.62 10.33
C PRO A 89 -8.78 -17.73 9.69
N THR A 90 -8.99 -17.02 8.59
CA THR A 90 -10.21 -17.16 7.80
C THR A 90 -10.32 -18.64 7.49
N ARG A 91 -11.35 -19.33 8.02
CA ARG A 91 -11.56 -20.75 7.72
C ARG A 91 -11.43 -20.92 6.21
N PRO A 92 -10.59 -21.85 5.72
CA PRO A 92 -10.54 -22.12 4.30
C PRO A 92 -11.97 -22.34 3.85
N SER A 93 -12.49 -21.58 2.90
CA SER A 93 -13.69 -22.01 2.21
C SER A 93 -13.28 -23.34 1.56
N GLU A 94 -14.01 -24.40 1.86
CA GLU A 94 -13.83 -25.70 1.22
C GLU A 94 -14.21 -25.55 -0.25
N TRP A 95 -13.30 -24.97 -1.01
CA TRP A 95 -13.46 -24.95 -2.44
C TRP A 95 -12.97 -26.30 -2.98
N VAL A 96 -13.91 -27.14 -3.40
CA VAL A 96 -13.61 -28.37 -4.12
C VAL A 96 -13.16 -27.96 -5.52
N SER A 97 -11.86 -28.02 -5.78
CA SER A 97 -11.27 -27.68 -7.07
C SER A 97 -10.95 -28.95 -7.84
N ALA A 98 -11.36 -28.98 -9.11
CA ALA A 98 -10.87 -29.99 -10.05
C ALA A 98 -9.47 -29.59 -10.55
N PRO A 99 -8.53 -30.56 -10.72
CA PRO A 99 -7.28 -30.28 -11.40
C PRO A 99 -7.51 -29.71 -12.80
N LEU A 100 -6.83 -28.64 -13.13
CA LEU A 100 -6.91 -27.97 -14.43
C LEU A 100 -5.53 -28.00 -15.07
N GLU A 101 -5.32 -28.97 -15.95
CA GLU A 101 -4.06 -29.15 -16.68
C GLU A 101 -4.35 -29.13 -18.17
N CYS A 102 -4.01 -28.01 -18.84
CA CYS A 102 -4.30 -27.79 -20.23
C CYS A 102 -3.40 -26.69 -20.82
N SER A 103 -3.45 -26.50 -22.13
CA SER A 103 -2.83 -25.34 -22.77
C SER A 103 -3.66 -24.06 -22.51
N LEU A 104 -3.04 -22.90 -22.72
CA LEU A 104 -3.73 -21.61 -22.60
C LEU A 104 -4.90 -21.49 -23.59
N ALA A 105 -4.79 -22.09 -24.77
CA ALA A 105 -5.86 -22.10 -25.77
C ALA A 105 -7.06 -22.95 -25.32
N GLN A 106 -6.81 -24.07 -24.67
CA GLN A 106 -7.84 -24.97 -24.13
C GLN A 106 -8.50 -24.45 -22.87
N LEU A 107 -7.85 -23.51 -22.16
CA LEU A 107 -8.38 -22.93 -20.93
C LEU A 107 -9.70 -22.18 -21.16
N GLY A 108 -9.87 -21.62 -22.36
CA GLY A 108 -11.06 -20.86 -22.70
C GLY A 108 -11.08 -19.45 -22.15
N THR A 109 -12.27 -18.92 -21.93
CA THR A 109 -12.47 -17.55 -21.47
C THR A 109 -12.03 -17.36 -20.03
N LEU A 110 -11.21 -16.33 -19.79
CA LEU A 110 -10.81 -15.90 -18.46
C LEU A 110 -11.72 -14.77 -17.98
N GLU A 111 -12.39 -15.00 -16.86
CA GLU A 111 -13.22 -14.01 -16.19
C GLU A 111 -12.41 -13.35 -15.06
N ILE A 112 -12.16 -12.05 -15.19
CA ILE A 112 -11.38 -11.29 -14.22
C ILE A 112 -12.34 -10.43 -13.39
N HIS A 113 -12.51 -10.76 -12.12
CA HIS A 113 -13.42 -10.07 -11.22
C HIS A 113 -12.64 -9.24 -10.19
N GLN A 114 -12.92 -7.94 -10.15
CA GLN A 114 -12.49 -7.09 -9.04
C GLN A 114 -13.41 -7.39 -7.85
N VAL A 115 -12.85 -7.93 -6.75
CA VAL A 115 -13.64 -8.49 -5.65
C VAL A 115 -13.59 -7.67 -4.35
N ARG A 116 -12.85 -6.56 -4.30
CA ARG A 116 -12.85 -5.71 -3.13
C ARG A 116 -14.26 -5.13 -2.86
N ARG A 117 -14.71 -5.21 -1.61
CA ARG A 117 -16.06 -4.79 -1.16
C ARG A 117 -17.21 -5.60 -1.77
N THR A 118 -16.93 -6.83 -2.23
CA THR A 118 -17.96 -7.79 -2.67
C THR A 118 -17.98 -9.00 -1.74
N ALA A 119 -19.00 -9.86 -1.87
CA ALA A 119 -19.08 -11.11 -1.12
C ALA A 119 -17.89 -12.05 -1.41
N ALA A 120 -17.36 -12.03 -2.64
CA ALA A 120 -16.23 -12.85 -3.07
C ALA A 120 -14.88 -12.43 -2.45
N GLU A 121 -14.80 -11.27 -1.78
CA GLU A 121 -13.59 -10.85 -1.07
C GLU A 121 -13.18 -11.83 0.05
N LYS A 122 -14.14 -12.53 0.65
CA LYS A 122 -13.88 -13.56 1.66
C LYS A 122 -13.15 -14.76 1.04
N LEU A 123 -13.61 -15.23 -0.13
CA LEU A 123 -12.97 -16.30 -0.89
C LEU A 123 -11.54 -15.92 -1.27
N PHE A 124 -11.34 -14.69 -1.78
CA PHE A 124 -10.00 -14.17 -2.06
C PHE A 124 -9.07 -14.27 -0.84
N GLY A 125 -9.53 -13.83 0.33
CA GLY A 125 -8.76 -13.89 1.57
C GLY A 125 -8.40 -15.32 1.97
N SER A 126 -9.33 -16.26 1.85
CA SER A 126 -9.13 -17.69 2.18
C SER A 126 -8.12 -18.35 1.24
N LEU A 127 -8.23 -18.10 -0.07
CA LEU A 127 -7.30 -18.66 -1.05
C LEU A 127 -5.87 -18.12 -0.87
N MET A 128 -5.74 -16.81 -0.60
CA MET A 128 -4.44 -16.21 -0.31
C MET A 128 -3.82 -16.75 0.96
N GLU A 129 -4.60 -16.90 2.03
CA GLU A 129 -4.11 -17.43 3.31
C GLU A 129 -3.66 -18.89 3.17
N ALA A 130 -4.43 -19.71 2.45
CA ALA A 130 -4.16 -21.12 2.32
C ALA A 130 -2.99 -21.44 1.38
N HIS A 131 -2.81 -20.65 0.29
CA HIS A 131 -1.95 -21.06 -0.82
C HIS A 131 -0.82 -20.10 -1.16
N HIS A 132 -0.84 -18.86 -0.67
CA HIS A 132 0.26 -17.93 -0.94
C HIS A 132 1.32 -18.00 0.16
N TYR A 133 2.61 -18.11 -0.21
CA TYR A 133 3.73 -18.28 0.74
C TYR A 133 3.88 -17.17 1.80
N LEU A 134 3.35 -15.99 1.56
CA LEU A 134 3.28 -14.87 2.54
C LEU A 134 1.93 -14.81 3.27
N GLY A 135 1.01 -15.73 3.01
CA GLY A 135 -0.35 -15.67 3.52
C GLY A 135 -1.10 -14.40 3.12
N TYR A 136 -2.21 -14.15 3.81
CA TYR A 136 -3.05 -12.98 3.59
C TYR A 136 -2.85 -11.93 4.67
N THR A 137 -2.46 -10.73 4.26
CA THR A 137 -2.46 -9.54 5.11
C THR A 137 -3.41 -8.51 4.52
N ARG A 138 -4.33 -8.00 5.33
CA ARG A 138 -5.27 -6.96 4.88
C ARG A 138 -4.50 -5.68 4.53
N PRO A 139 -4.56 -5.22 3.28
CA PRO A 139 -3.90 -3.98 2.88
C PRO A 139 -4.50 -2.77 3.61
N VAL A 140 -3.64 -1.77 3.85
CA VAL A 140 -4.05 -0.46 4.38
C VAL A 140 -3.98 0.55 3.24
N GLY A 141 -4.98 1.42 3.14
CA GLY A 141 -5.07 2.41 2.07
C GLY A 141 -5.73 1.86 0.81
N GLU A 142 -5.40 2.46 -0.32
CA GLU A 142 -5.94 2.08 -1.62
C GLU A 142 -5.40 0.75 -2.07
N HIS A 143 -6.28 -0.15 -2.52
CA HIS A 143 -5.92 -1.49 -2.96
C HIS A 143 -7.02 -2.13 -3.81
N LEU A 144 -6.64 -2.98 -4.74
CA LEU A 144 -7.53 -3.81 -5.54
C LEU A 144 -7.22 -5.30 -5.32
N LYS A 145 -8.23 -6.13 -5.49
CA LYS A 145 -8.16 -7.58 -5.39
C LYS A 145 -8.87 -8.19 -6.58
N TYR A 146 -8.20 -9.08 -7.26
CA TYR A 146 -8.76 -9.80 -8.41
C TYR A 146 -8.82 -11.29 -8.10
N LEU A 147 -9.99 -11.89 -8.32
CA LEU A 147 -10.15 -13.32 -8.54
C LEU A 147 -10.35 -13.55 -10.03
N ILE A 148 -9.66 -14.55 -10.54
CA ILE A 148 -9.72 -14.92 -11.95
C ILE A 148 -10.25 -16.32 -12.03
N TYR A 149 -11.26 -16.49 -12.86
CA TYR A 149 -11.94 -17.75 -13.10
C TYR A 149 -11.73 -18.23 -14.52
N ALA A 150 -11.71 -19.52 -14.67
CA ALA A 150 -11.81 -20.23 -15.94
C ALA A 150 -12.62 -21.51 -15.73
N GLN A 151 -13.47 -21.87 -16.68
CA GLN A 151 -14.30 -23.07 -16.59
C GLN A 151 -15.09 -23.17 -15.26
N GLY A 152 -15.61 -22.03 -14.77
CA GLY A 152 -16.41 -21.94 -13.55
C GLY A 152 -15.64 -22.09 -12.24
N GLN A 153 -14.29 -22.23 -12.25
CA GLN A 153 -13.50 -22.34 -11.02
C GLN A 153 -12.42 -21.25 -10.92
N PRO A 154 -12.01 -20.85 -9.71
CA PRO A 154 -10.94 -19.90 -9.54
C PRO A 154 -9.61 -20.52 -9.97
N VAL A 155 -8.84 -19.77 -10.78
CA VAL A 155 -7.54 -20.19 -11.30
C VAL A 155 -6.40 -19.34 -10.78
N ALA A 156 -6.66 -18.07 -10.41
CA ALA A 156 -5.65 -17.19 -9.89
C ALA A 156 -6.23 -16.08 -9.00
N ALA A 157 -5.36 -15.50 -8.16
CA ALA A 157 -5.67 -14.36 -7.32
C ALA A 157 -4.53 -13.34 -7.34
N LEU A 158 -4.85 -12.04 -7.50
CA LEU A 158 -3.89 -10.94 -7.49
C LEU A 158 -4.32 -9.84 -6.53
N ALA A 159 -3.36 -9.29 -5.80
CA ALA A 159 -3.57 -8.13 -4.94
C ALA A 159 -2.66 -6.97 -5.35
N TRP A 160 -3.24 -5.79 -5.33
CA TRP A 160 -2.57 -4.52 -5.62
C TRP A 160 -2.80 -3.54 -4.49
N SER A 161 -1.83 -2.67 -4.22
CA SER A 161 -1.89 -1.69 -3.14
C SER A 161 -1.15 -0.41 -3.55
N SER A 162 -1.29 0.65 -2.76
CA SER A 162 -0.50 1.86 -2.91
C SER A 162 1.00 1.55 -2.85
N ALA A 163 1.78 2.23 -3.69
CA ALA A 163 3.22 2.03 -3.79
C ALA A 163 3.99 2.46 -2.53
N PRO A 164 5.12 1.83 -2.19
CA PRO A 164 6.02 2.27 -1.13
C PRO A 164 6.57 3.67 -1.40
N ARG A 165 6.72 4.47 -0.35
CA ARG A 165 7.10 5.90 -0.49
C ARG A 165 8.50 6.13 -1.07
N HIS A 166 9.47 5.28 -0.74
CA HIS A 166 10.87 5.47 -1.09
C HIS A 166 11.45 4.22 -1.73
N LEU A 167 11.81 4.33 -3.01
CA LEU A 167 12.48 3.29 -3.79
C LEU A 167 13.47 3.96 -4.77
N GLY A 168 14.74 4.01 -4.41
CA GLY A 168 15.74 4.72 -5.20
C GLY A 168 15.85 4.27 -6.66
N ALA A 169 15.74 2.97 -6.95
CA ALA A 169 15.78 2.46 -8.33
C ALA A 169 14.57 2.93 -9.15
N ARG A 170 13.35 2.86 -8.57
CA ARG A 170 12.14 3.40 -9.20
C ARG A 170 12.23 4.90 -9.41
N ASP A 171 12.67 5.63 -8.38
CA ASP A 171 12.73 7.09 -8.40
C ASP A 171 13.68 7.58 -9.51
N ARG A 172 14.82 6.89 -9.69
CA ARG A 172 15.74 7.15 -10.84
C ARG A 172 15.12 6.78 -12.19
N PHE A 173 14.36 5.66 -12.25
CA PHE A 173 13.71 5.23 -13.48
C PHE A 173 12.64 6.22 -13.95
N ILE A 174 11.88 6.81 -13.04
CA ILE A 174 10.88 7.85 -13.34
C ILE A 174 11.57 9.17 -13.64
N GLY A 175 12.61 9.54 -12.90
CA GLY A 175 13.34 10.80 -13.03
C GLY A 175 12.76 11.94 -12.19
N TRP A 176 11.84 11.65 -11.25
CA TRP A 176 11.19 12.68 -10.44
C TRP A 176 12.04 13.15 -9.25
N SER A 177 11.79 14.38 -8.85
CA SER A 177 12.34 14.97 -7.62
C SER A 177 11.61 14.49 -6.37
N ALA A 178 12.16 14.73 -5.19
CA ALA A 178 11.51 14.40 -3.93
C ALA A 178 10.15 15.11 -3.71
N PRO A 179 9.96 16.39 -4.09
CA PRO A 179 8.64 17.03 -4.10
C PRO A 179 7.63 16.36 -5.04
N GLN A 180 8.04 16.10 -6.30
CA GLN A 180 7.20 15.42 -7.30
C GLN A 180 6.79 14.03 -6.82
N ARG A 181 7.72 13.24 -6.28
CA ARG A 181 7.39 11.96 -5.67
C ARG A 181 6.35 12.08 -4.57
N ARG A 182 6.48 13.03 -3.66
CA ARG A 182 5.48 13.23 -2.58
C ARG A 182 4.10 13.58 -3.11
N ALA A 183 4.04 14.36 -4.15
CA ALA A 183 2.80 14.76 -4.79
C ALA A 183 2.16 13.61 -5.60
N GLN A 184 2.96 12.82 -6.33
CA GLN A 184 2.49 11.91 -7.37
C GLN A 184 2.57 10.41 -7.03
N ILE A 185 3.08 10.02 -5.83
CA ILE A 185 3.25 8.61 -5.46
C ILE A 185 1.93 7.81 -5.45
N HIS A 186 0.79 8.47 -5.28
CA HIS A 186 -0.53 7.86 -5.31
C HIS A 186 -0.93 7.38 -6.73
N LEU A 187 -0.24 7.86 -7.77
CA LEU A 187 -0.44 7.46 -9.16
C LEU A 187 0.30 6.17 -9.55
N LEU A 188 0.85 5.47 -8.56
CA LEU A 188 1.52 4.18 -8.71
C LEU A 188 0.76 3.11 -7.95
N ALA A 189 0.69 1.89 -8.53
CA ALA A 189 0.16 0.72 -7.84
C ALA A 189 1.22 -0.39 -7.75
N TYR A 190 1.24 -1.05 -6.60
CA TYR A 190 2.18 -2.11 -6.26
C TYR A 190 1.47 -3.47 -6.25
N ASN A 191 1.96 -4.45 -7.04
CA ASN A 191 1.49 -5.83 -6.98
C ASN A 191 2.05 -6.51 -5.72
N THR A 192 1.21 -6.67 -4.71
CA THR A 192 1.59 -7.19 -3.40
C THR A 192 1.55 -8.71 -3.32
N ARG A 193 0.66 -9.33 -4.10
CA ARG A 193 0.45 -10.78 -4.15
C ARG A 193 0.07 -11.19 -5.55
N PHE A 194 0.64 -12.28 -5.99
CA PHE A 194 0.25 -12.97 -7.21
C PHE A 194 0.30 -14.48 -6.95
N LEU A 195 -0.82 -15.14 -7.14
CA LEU A 195 -1.03 -16.55 -6.88
C LEU A 195 -1.70 -17.21 -8.10
N ILE A 196 -1.05 -18.19 -8.70
CA ILE A 196 -1.71 -19.21 -9.49
C ILE A 196 -2.08 -20.32 -8.52
N LEU A 197 -3.33 -20.77 -8.57
CA LEU A 197 -3.81 -21.75 -7.59
C LEU A 197 -3.18 -23.14 -7.82
N PRO A 198 -2.94 -23.93 -6.78
CA PRO A 198 -2.13 -25.15 -6.87
C PRO A 198 -2.67 -26.23 -7.82
N TRP A 199 -3.96 -26.24 -8.05
CA TRP A 199 -4.62 -27.17 -8.97
C TRP A 199 -4.55 -26.75 -10.45
N VAL A 200 -3.92 -25.62 -10.74
CA VAL A 200 -3.84 -25.06 -12.09
C VAL A 200 -2.43 -25.24 -12.64
N LYS A 201 -2.31 -26.01 -13.70
CA LYS A 201 -1.07 -26.27 -14.43
C LYS A 201 -1.26 -25.89 -15.89
N VAL A 202 -1.22 -24.60 -16.16
CA VAL A 202 -1.40 -24.04 -17.51
C VAL A 202 -0.15 -23.24 -17.85
N PRO A 203 0.67 -23.70 -18.82
CA PRO A 203 1.87 -22.98 -19.25
C PRO A 203 1.53 -21.56 -19.68
N HIS A 204 2.42 -20.61 -19.36
CA HIS A 204 2.30 -19.18 -19.70
C HIS A 204 1.11 -18.44 -19.08
N LEU A 205 0.26 -19.08 -18.27
CA LEU A 205 -0.90 -18.43 -17.66
C LEU A 205 -0.50 -17.19 -16.83
N ALA A 206 0.56 -17.28 -16.05
CA ALA A 206 0.97 -16.20 -15.16
C ALA A 206 1.30 -14.91 -15.94
N SER A 207 2.09 -14.97 -17.00
CA SER A 207 2.40 -13.80 -17.82
C SER A 207 1.19 -13.28 -18.58
N HIS A 208 0.32 -14.17 -19.05
CA HIS A 208 -0.94 -13.80 -19.69
C HIS A 208 -1.87 -13.03 -18.75
N LEU A 209 -2.02 -13.49 -17.50
CA LEU A 209 -2.84 -12.81 -16.50
C LEU A 209 -2.27 -11.45 -16.10
N LEU A 210 -0.94 -11.33 -15.95
CA LEU A 210 -0.30 -10.04 -15.68
C LEU A 210 -0.61 -9.02 -16.77
N ALA A 211 -0.53 -9.42 -18.04
CA ALA A 211 -0.86 -8.54 -19.16
C ALA A 211 -2.34 -8.15 -19.17
N ARG A 212 -3.25 -9.11 -18.95
CA ARG A 212 -4.70 -8.88 -18.91
C ARG A 212 -5.09 -7.93 -17.77
N VAL A 213 -4.53 -8.12 -16.56
CA VAL A 213 -4.80 -7.25 -15.41
C VAL A 213 -4.17 -5.87 -15.60
N ALA A 214 -2.96 -5.77 -16.17
CA ALA A 214 -2.35 -4.48 -16.51
C ALA A 214 -3.22 -3.65 -17.48
N GLY A 215 -3.92 -4.30 -18.41
CA GLY A 215 -4.82 -3.65 -19.36
C GLY A 215 -6.08 -3.04 -18.75
N ARG A 216 -6.49 -3.46 -17.54
CA ARG A 216 -7.73 -3.01 -16.90
C ARG A 216 -7.56 -2.27 -15.57
N ILE A 217 -6.46 -2.48 -14.86
CA ILE A 217 -6.26 -1.98 -13.49
C ILE A 217 -6.40 -0.46 -13.40
N ALA A 218 -5.98 0.29 -14.43
CA ALA A 218 -6.11 1.74 -14.45
C ALA A 218 -7.57 2.20 -14.43
N ALA A 219 -8.44 1.52 -15.18
CA ALA A 219 -9.87 1.81 -15.20
C ALA A 219 -10.54 1.43 -13.88
N ASP A 220 -10.24 0.25 -13.33
CA ASP A 220 -10.78 -0.21 -12.06
C ASP A 220 -10.31 0.69 -10.90
N TRP A 221 -9.06 1.19 -10.95
CA TRP A 221 -8.52 2.10 -9.94
C TRP A 221 -9.19 3.47 -10.02
N GLN A 222 -9.32 4.01 -11.23
CA GLN A 222 -10.02 5.28 -11.48
C GLN A 222 -11.48 5.21 -11.01
N ALA A 223 -12.17 4.13 -11.28
CA ALA A 223 -13.56 3.94 -10.86
C ALA A 223 -13.74 3.89 -9.34
N LEU A 224 -12.73 3.37 -8.60
CA LEU A 224 -12.85 3.19 -7.16
C LEU A 224 -12.24 4.33 -6.33
N TYR A 225 -11.22 5.01 -6.85
CA TYR A 225 -10.44 6.01 -6.12
C TYR A 225 -10.42 7.40 -6.76
N GLU A 226 -11.06 7.55 -7.93
CA GLU A 226 -11.24 8.83 -8.64
C GLU A 226 -9.92 9.48 -9.10
N HIS A 227 -8.85 8.68 -9.20
CA HIS A 227 -7.57 9.12 -9.78
C HIS A 227 -6.91 8.01 -10.61
N PRO A 228 -6.08 8.37 -11.61
CA PRO A 228 -5.41 7.39 -12.47
C PRO A 228 -4.24 6.68 -11.77
N VAL A 229 -3.80 5.59 -12.39
CA VAL A 229 -2.50 4.94 -12.14
C VAL A 229 -1.72 4.92 -13.45
N TYR A 230 -0.43 5.30 -13.41
CA TYR A 230 0.43 5.39 -14.59
C TYR A 230 1.56 4.37 -14.61
N LEU A 231 1.94 3.85 -13.45
CA LEU A 231 3.02 2.87 -13.32
C LEU A 231 2.63 1.78 -12.33
N LEU A 232 2.86 0.54 -12.74
CA LEU A 232 2.79 -0.62 -11.85
C LEU A 232 4.18 -1.01 -11.39
N GLU A 233 4.32 -1.52 -10.17
CA GLU A 233 5.58 -2.06 -9.66
C GLU A 233 5.37 -3.35 -8.87
N THR A 234 6.43 -4.15 -8.74
CA THR A 234 6.43 -5.37 -7.92
C THR A 234 7.81 -5.69 -7.38
N PHE A 235 7.85 -6.45 -6.28
CA PHE A 235 9.07 -6.98 -5.70
C PHE A 235 9.07 -8.51 -5.79
N ILE A 236 10.14 -9.07 -6.30
CA ILE A 236 10.33 -10.51 -6.43
C ILE A 236 11.48 -10.92 -5.54
N ASP A 237 11.26 -11.93 -4.74
CA ASP A 237 12.27 -12.58 -3.93
C ASP A 237 13.09 -13.53 -4.82
N PRO A 238 14.37 -13.21 -5.15
CA PRO A 238 15.17 -14.01 -6.06
C PRO A 238 15.54 -15.38 -5.50
N GLU A 239 15.48 -15.57 -4.17
CA GLU A 239 15.73 -16.87 -3.53
C GLU A 239 14.58 -17.86 -3.80
N ARG A 240 13.39 -17.35 -4.18
CA ARG A 240 12.19 -18.16 -4.42
C ARG A 240 11.73 -18.16 -5.87
N PHE A 241 11.89 -17.03 -6.57
CA PHE A 241 11.30 -16.84 -7.89
C PHE A 241 12.26 -16.11 -8.84
N ALA A 242 12.41 -16.63 -10.04
CA ALA A 242 13.23 -16.01 -11.09
C ALA A 242 12.59 -14.77 -11.75
N GLY A 243 11.30 -14.50 -11.50
CA GLY A 243 10.59 -13.37 -12.11
C GLY A 243 10.25 -13.55 -13.58
N THR A 244 10.29 -14.77 -14.09
CA THR A 244 10.11 -15.09 -15.52
C THR A 244 8.77 -14.61 -16.07
N CYS A 245 7.69 -14.77 -15.32
CA CYS A 245 6.36 -14.34 -15.76
C CYS A 245 6.25 -12.83 -15.93
N TYR A 246 6.93 -12.04 -15.10
CA TYR A 246 6.97 -10.59 -15.24
C TYR A 246 7.79 -10.17 -16.47
N ARG A 247 8.97 -10.79 -16.69
CA ARG A 247 9.76 -10.56 -17.91
C ARG A 247 8.98 -10.90 -19.16
N ALA A 248 8.30 -12.07 -19.18
CA ALA A 248 7.45 -12.51 -20.28
C ALA A 248 6.22 -11.62 -20.50
N ALA A 249 5.79 -10.87 -19.48
CA ALA A 249 4.73 -9.86 -19.56
C ALA A 249 5.26 -8.44 -19.81
N ASN A 250 6.50 -8.30 -20.30
CA ASN A 250 7.17 -7.04 -20.66
C ASN A 250 7.37 -6.06 -19.48
N TRP A 251 7.49 -6.58 -18.25
CA TRP A 251 7.89 -5.76 -17.13
C TRP A 251 9.37 -5.45 -17.18
N ILE A 252 9.72 -4.22 -16.86
CA ILE A 252 11.08 -3.69 -16.90
C ILE A 252 11.77 -3.97 -15.57
N TYR A 253 12.90 -4.64 -15.58
CA TYR A 253 13.74 -4.83 -14.41
C TYR A 253 14.48 -3.54 -14.05
N LEU A 254 14.32 -3.05 -12.82
CA LEU A 254 14.90 -1.80 -12.35
C LEU A 254 16.13 -1.98 -11.43
N GLY A 255 16.46 -3.22 -11.07
CA GLY A 255 17.55 -3.53 -10.16
C GLY A 255 17.09 -4.16 -8.85
N LEU A 256 17.98 -4.22 -7.87
CA LEU A 256 17.73 -4.76 -6.55
C LEU A 256 17.31 -3.66 -5.56
N THR A 257 16.51 -4.03 -4.57
CA THR A 257 16.25 -3.18 -3.40
C THR A 257 17.48 -3.10 -2.51
N THR A 258 17.53 -2.14 -1.62
CA THR A 258 18.64 -1.97 -0.67
C THR A 258 18.59 -2.93 0.52
N GLY A 259 17.58 -3.78 0.64
CA GLY A 259 17.39 -4.68 1.78
C GLY A 259 17.06 -3.98 3.09
N ARG A 260 16.75 -2.67 3.07
CA ARG A 260 16.35 -1.92 4.26
C ARG A 260 14.85 -1.98 4.47
N GLY A 261 14.42 -2.32 5.69
CA GLY A 261 13.01 -2.32 6.07
C GLY A 261 12.45 -0.91 6.18
N LYS A 262 11.11 -0.80 6.19
CA LYS A 262 10.38 0.48 6.27
C LYS A 262 10.75 1.32 7.50
N ASP A 263 11.08 0.67 8.61
CA ASP A 263 11.34 1.30 9.90
C ASP A 263 12.83 1.26 10.27
N ASP A 264 13.72 0.98 9.29
CA ASP A 264 15.15 0.93 9.51
C ASP A 264 15.72 2.33 9.76
N GLN A 265 16.38 2.50 10.93
CA GLN A 265 17.07 3.71 11.35
C GLN A 265 18.60 3.60 11.22
N THR A 266 19.10 2.38 10.95
CA THR A 266 20.54 2.08 10.99
C THR A 266 21.22 2.25 9.65
N ASN A 267 20.47 2.43 8.57
CA ASN A 267 20.93 2.43 7.17
C ASN A 267 21.63 1.12 6.74
N ARG A 268 21.44 0.02 7.49
CA ARG A 268 22.00 -1.30 7.17
C ARG A 268 20.91 -2.21 6.60
N PRO A 269 21.25 -3.11 5.66
CA PRO A 269 20.32 -4.14 5.20
C PRO A 269 19.86 -5.02 6.37
N ASN A 270 18.55 -5.14 6.56
CA ASN A 270 17.93 -5.98 7.59
C ASN A 270 16.85 -6.90 7.01
N ARG A 271 16.77 -6.99 5.68
CA ARG A 271 15.87 -7.86 4.91
C ARG A 271 16.57 -8.37 3.66
N SER A 272 16.06 -9.47 3.10
CA SER A 272 16.52 -10.00 1.81
C SER A 272 16.41 -8.95 0.69
N LEU A 273 17.36 -8.97 -0.22
CA LEU A 273 17.32 -8.15 -1.43
C LEU A 273 16.21 -8.67 -2.34
N LYS A 274 15.44 -7.77 -2.94
CA LYS A 274 14.38 -8.13 -3.88
C LYS A 274 14.63 -7.48 -5.22
N GLN A 275 14.31 -8.23 -6.27
CA GLN A 275 14.26 -7.68 -7.63
C GLN A 275 13.05 -6.76 -7.75
N LEU A 276 13.28 -5.56 -8.25
CA LEU A 276 12.24 -4.57 -8.53
C LEU A 276 11.92 -4.57 -10.01
N PHE A 277 10.64 -4.73 -10.32
CA PHE A 277 10.14 -4.60 -11.68
C PHE A 277 9.07 -3.51 -11.74
N ALA A 278 8.98 -2.85 -12.90
CA ALA A 278 7.96 -1.86 -13.18
C ALA A 278 7.32 -2.09 -14.55
N TYR A 279 6.05 -1.68 -14.68
CA TYR A 279 5.30 -1.74 -15.93
C TYR A 279 4.58 -0.41 -16.17
N PRO A 280 5.02 0.40 -17.15
CA PRO A 280 4.34 1.63 -17.54
C PRO A 280 2.99 1.32 -18.19
N LEU A 281 1.92 1.96 -17.69
CA LEU A 281 0.57 1.83 -18.25
C LEU A 281 0.32 2.78 -19.41
N ARG A 282 1.18 3.80 -19.58
CA ARG A 282 1.11 4.78 -20.66
C ARG A 282 2.51 5.15 -21.12
N PRO A 283 2.74 5.41 -22.42
CA PRO A 283 4.05 5.82 -22.94
C PRO A 283 4.59 7.10 -22.29
N ASN A 284 3.71 8.06 -21.98
CA ASN A 284 4.05 9.34 -21.38
C ASN A 284 4.04 9.35 -19.84
N PHE A 285 4.14 8.17 -19.19
CA PHE A 285 4.04 8.04 -17.73
C PHE A 285 5.03 8.94 -16.97
N ARG A 286 6.26 9.13 -17.48
CA ARG A 286 7.26 10.00 -16.82
C ARG A 286 6.78 11.45 -16.75
N ARG A 287 6.29 12.00 -17.85
CA ARG A 287 5.75 13.36 -17.90
C ARG A 287 4.60 13.53 -16.90
N ARG A 288 3.68 12.58 -16.87
CA ARG A 288 2.56 12.55 -15.92
C ARG A 288 3.02 12.49 -14.47
N LEU A 289 4.02 11.67 -14.17
CA LEU A 289 4.55 11.50 -12.82
C LEU A 289 5.49 12.64 -12.39
N CYS A 290 6.08 13.36 -13.31
CA CYS A 290 6.89 14.55 -13.02
C CYS A 290 6.06 15.84 -12.93
N GLY A 291 4.74 15.77 -13.18
CA GLY A 291 3.86 16.94 -13.10
C GLY A 291 4.01 17.89 -14.29
N GLU A 292 4.58 17.42 -15.39
CA GLU A 292 4.62 18.13 -16.66
C GLU A 292 3.34 17.81 -17.44
N ASP A 293 2.22 18.41 -17.03
CA ASP A 293 1.01 18.33 -17.81
C ASP A 293 1.20 19.09 -19.12
N CYS A 294 0.99 18.39 -20.23
CA CYS A 294 0.78 19.02 -21.50
C CYS A 294 -0.58 19.74 -21.48
N GLY A 295 -0.54 21.06 -21.62
CA GLY A 295 -1.71 21.76 -22.16
C GLY A 295 -2.05 21.23 -23.54
#